data_896ca8c2596beec7acb6c74d78097117
#
_entry.id   896ca8c2596beec7acb6c74d78097117
#
_cell.length_a   1.000
_cell.length_b   1.000
_cell.length_c   1.000
_cell.angle_alpha   90.00
_cell.angle_beta   90.00
_cell.angle_gamma   90.00
#
_symmetry.space_group_name_H-M   'P 1'
#
loop_
_entity.id
_entity.type
_entity.pdbx_description
1 polymer ?
#
loop_
_entity_poly.entity_id
_entity_poly.type
_entity_poly.pdbx_seq_one_letter_code
_entity_poly.pdbx_strand_id
1 'polypeptide(L)'
;RLSEELKQPFVVENKPGANVSIAATQVARTQPDGYTLFLGSNSTLSAAPFLFKKLPYEPLKDFTAVARLSDIPSMLVVGADSPIRDFDQFIGKARAEPGRVTWANANTAHLTAGMALTKQAQLDMISV
;
A
#
# COMPACT_ATOMS: atom_id res chain seq x y z
N ARG A 1 3.66 21.77 -11.65
CA ARG A 1 2.49 21.65 -12.56
C ARG A 1 1.20 22.10 -11.91
N LEU A 2 0.80 21.59 -10.72
CA LEU A 2 -0.43 22.06 -10.05
C LEU A 2 -0.42 23.56 -9.78
N SER A 3 0.70 24.10 -9.30
CA SER A 3 0.85 25.54 -9.06
C SER A 3 0.71 26.37 -10.34
N GLU A 4 1.20 25.86 -11.45
CA GLU A 4 1.12 26.52 -12.77
C GLU A 4 -0.30 26.47 -13.33
N GLU A 5 -0.93 25.30 -13.27
CA GLU A 5 -2.28 25.07 -13.80
C GLU A 5 -3.35 25.85 -13.02
N LEU A 6 -3.23 25.86 -11.71
CA LEU A 6 -4.20 26.47 -10.82
C LEU A 6 -3.84 27.91 -10.44
N LYS A 7 -2.69 28.43 -10.91
CA LYS A 7 -2.17 29.78 -10.63
C LYS A 7 -2.13 30.11 -9.12
N GLN A 8 -1.86 29.09 -8.30
CA GLN A 8 -1.77 29.18 -6.85
C GLN A 8 -0.55 28.39 -6.37
N PRO A 9 0.17 28.87 -5.36
CA PRO A 9 1.33 28.15 -4.84
C PRO A 9 0.87 26.85 -4.12
N PHE A 10 1.49 25.72 -4.51
CA PHE A 10 1.35 24.46 -3.82
C PHE A 10 2.67 24.10 -3.13
N VAL A 11 2.64 24.01 -1.81
CA VAL A 11 3.79 23.61 -0.98
C VAL A 11 3.65 22.14 -0.62
N VAL A 12 4.66 21.35 -0.95
CA VAL A 12 4.69 19.92 -0.61
C VAL A 12 5.41 19.74 0.73
N GLU A 13 4.71 19.20 1.71
CA GLU A 13 5.28 18.79 2.99
C GLU A 13 5.39 17.27 3.08
N ASN A 14 6.59 16.75 3.23
CA ASN A 14 6.82 15.33 3.49
C ASN A 14 6.80 15.05 4.99
N LYS A 15 5.86 14.19 5.42
CA LYS A 15 5.71 13.76 6.83
C LYS A 15 5.89 12.24 6.91
N PRO A 16 7.13 11.73 6.86
CA PRO A 16 7.38 10.28 6.90
C PRO A 16 7.12 9.71 8.30
N GLY A 17 6.89 8.40 8.34
CA GLY A 17 6.83 7.62 9.58
C GLY A 17 5.49 6.94 9.81
N ALA A 18 5.53 5.92 10.67
CA ALA A 18 4.40 5.11 11.13
C ALA A 18 3.47 4.65 9.98
N ASN A 19 4.02 4.12 8.90
CA ASN A 19 3.26 3.73 7.68
C ASN A 19 2.37 4.86 7.15
N VAL A 20 2.90 6.08 7.07
CA VAL A 20 2.20 7.31 6.61
C VAL A 20 1.06 7.76 7.54
N SER A 21 0.83 7.11 8.68
CA SER A 21 -0.25 7.50 9.59
C SER A 21 -0.01 8.86 10.26
N ILE A 22 1.24 9.33 10.34
CA ILE A 22 1.57 10.67 10.85
C ILE A 22 0.95 11.74 9.95
N ALA A 23 1.20 11.67 8.65
CA ALA A 23 0.64 12.62 7.68
C ALA A 23 -0.90 12.57 7.67
N ALA A 24 -1.47 11.36 7.62
CA ALA A 24 -2.92 11.16 7.64
C ALA A 24 -3.55 11.77 8.90
N THR A 25 -2.97 11.52 10.08
CA THR A 25 -3.47 12.07 11.34
C THR A 25 -3.39 13.59 11.38
N GLN A 26 -2.31 14.17 10.86
CA GLN A 26 -2.16 15.62 10.81
C GLN A 26 -3.25 16.23 9.94
N VAL A 27 -3.45 15.72 8.72
CA VAL A 27 -4.46 16.27 7.80
C VAL A 27 -5.88 16.06 8.32
N ALA A 28 -6.19 14.92 8.92
CA ALA A 28 -7.49 14.65 9.53
C ALA A 28 -7.87 15.66 10.64
N ARG A 29 -6.89 16.35 11.22
CA ARG A 29 -7.08 17.37 12.27
C ARG A 29 -7.02 18.80 11.77
N THR A 30 -6.74 19.04 10.49
CA THR A 30 -6.77 20.39 9.91
C THR A 30 -8.21 20.83 9.67
N GLN A 31 -8.41 22.13 9.53
CA GLN A 31 -9.72 22.65 9.13
C GLN A 31 -10.05 22.17 7.71
N PRO A 32 -11.30 21.73 7.46
CA PRO A 32 -11.71 21.23 6.15
C PRO A 32 -12.06 22.36 5.17
N ASP A 33 -11.13 23.30 5.00
CA ASP A 33 -11.29 24.51 4.18
C ASP A 33 -10.88 24.30 2.70
N GLY A 34 -10.39 23.10 2.36
CA GLY A 34 -9.96 22.75 1.01
C GLY A 34 -8.54 23.17 0.65
N TYR A 35 -7.81 23.84 1.56
CA TYR A 35 -6.43 24.26 1.32
C TYR A 35 -5.38 23.23 1.76
N THR A 36 -5.78 22.23 2.54
CA THR A 36 -4.89 21.14 2.92
C THR A 36 -5.31 19.85 2.20
N LEU A 37 -4.41 19.33 1.37
CA LEU A 37 -4.62 18.09 0.61
C LEU A 37 -3.74 16.98 1.15
N PHE A 38 -4.28 15.77 1.21
CA PHE A 38 -3.55 14.57 1.58
C PHE A 38 -3.34 13.66 0.36
N LEU A 39 -2.10 13.37 0.03
CA LEU A 39 -1.77 12.35 -0.94
C LEU A 39 -1.78 10.98 -0.25
N GLY A 40 -2.95 10.37 -0.22
CA GLY A 40 -3.17 9.07 0.39
C GLY A 40 -2.89 7.91 -0.56
N SER A 41 -2.70 6.74 0.01
CA SER A 41 -2.56 5.47 -0.70
C SER A 41 -3.53 4.44 -0.16
N ASN A 42 -3.64 3.29 -0.84
CA ASN A 42 -4.42 2.17 -0.32
C ASN A 42 -3.93 1.70 1.06
N SER A 43 -2.63 1.81 1.35
CA SER A 43 -2.07 1.46 2.66
C SER A 43 -2.68 2.28 3.80
N THR A 44 -2.89 3.59 3.58
CA THR A 44 -3.44 4.50 4.60
C THR A 44 -4.97 4.55 4.61
N LEU A 45 -5.60 4.44 3.45
CA LEU A 45 -7.05 4.68 3.35
C LEU A 45 -7.87 3.40 3.35
N SER A 46 -7.37 2.32 2.73
CA SER A 46 -8.13 1.08 2.56
C SER A 46 -7.65 -0.05 3.47
N ALA A 47 -6.34 -0.28 3.58
CA ALA A 47 -5.80 -1.42 4.32
C ALA A 47 -5.60 -1.15 5.81
N ALA A 48 -5.21 0.07 6.19
CA ALA A 48 -4.91 0.41 7.57
C ALA A 48 -6.04 0.08 8.58
N PRO A 49 -7.33 0.31 8.30
CA PRO A 49 -8.42 -0.02 9.22
C PRO A 49 -8.51 -1.52 9.57
N PHE A 50 -8.03 -2.39 8.67
CA PHE A 50 -8.05 -3.84 8.86
C PHE A 50 -6.77 -4.40 9.47
N LEU A 51 -5.67 -3.64 9.38
CA LEU A 51 -4.34 -4.08 9.84
C LEU A 51 -3.98 -3.55 11.22
N PHE A 52 -4.52 -2.40 11.61
CA PHE A 52 -4.21 -1.78 12.89
C PHE A 52 -5.41 -1.80 13.84
N LYS A 53 -5.20 -2.31 15.04
CA LYS A 53 -6.25 -2.35 16.08
C LYS A 53 -6.73 -0.96 16.50
N LYS A 54 -5.90 0.06 16.34
CA LYS A 54 -6.21 1.44 16.70
C LYS A 54 -5.57 2.38 15.69
N LEU A 55 -6.41 3.10 14.96
CA LEU A 55 -5.99 4.19 14.09
C LEU A 55 -6.35 5.53 14.72
N PRO A 56 -5.49 6.55 14.59
CA PRO A 56 -5.78 7.90 15.09
C PRO A 56 -6.64 8.74 14.14
N TYR A 57 -7.18 8.14 13.07
CA TYR A 57 -8.07 8.75 12.07
C TYR A 57 -9.04 7.70 11.51
N GLU A 58 -10.16 8.15 10.95
CA GLU A 58 -11.17 7.31 10.28
C GLU A 58 -11.20 7.65 8.77
N PRO A 59 -10.64 6.79 7.89
CA PRO A 59 -10.49 7.13 6.46
C PRO A 59 -11.76 7.56 5.74
N LEU A 60 -12.90 6.97 6.07
CA LEU A 60 -14.18 7.26 5.42
C LEU A 60 -14.91 8.47 6.00
N LYS A 61 -14.50 8.95 7.19
CA LYS A 61 -15.14 10.11 7.84
C LYS A 61 -14.29 11.35 7.80
N ASP A 62 -12.96 11.19 7.99
CA ASP A 62 -12.05 12.29 8.14
C ASP A 62 -11.51 12.83 6.80
N PHE A 63 -11.78 12.12 5.69
CA PHE A 63 -11.31 12.53 4.36
C PHE A 63 -12.41 12.48 3.31
N THR A 64 -12.41 13.48 2.45
CA THR A 64 -13.21 13.50 1.21
C THR A 64 -12.31 13.19 0.03
N ALA A 65 -12.63 12.15 -0.74
CA ALA A 65 -11.86 11.79 -1.93
C ALA A 65 -12.10 12.83 -3.04
N VAL A 66 -11.02 13.46 -3.51
CA VAL A 66 -11.06 14.48 -4.57
C VAL A 66 -10.81 13.85 -5.94
N ALA A 67 -9.72 13.11 -6.09
CA ALA A 67 -9.36 12.46 -7.34
C ALA A 67 -8.42 11.26 -7.13
N ARG A 68 -8.49 10.30 -8.06
CA ARG A 68 -7.47 9.26 -8.20
C ARG A 68 -6.38 9.78 -9.12
N LEU A 69 -5.14 9.85 -8.62
CA LEU A 69 -4.02 10.44 -9.35
C LEU A 69 -3.21 9.43 -10.15
N SER A 70 -3.08 8.19 -9.66
CA SER A 70 -2.28 7.15 -10.31
C SER A 70 -2.71 5.75 -9.92
N ASP A 71 -2.33 4.78 -10.74
CA ASP A 71 -2.29 3.36 -10.42
C ASP A 71 -0.84 2.92 -10.30
N ILE A 72 -0.54 2.19 -9.23
CA ILE A 72 0.80 1.64 -9.00
C ILE A 72 0.70 0.12 -9.10
N PRO A 73 1.14 -0.49 -10.21
CA PRO A 73 1.14 -1.93 -10.34
C PRO A 73 2.16 -2.55 -9.39
N SER A 74 1.79 -3.67 -8.78
CA SER A 74 2.71 -4.49 -7.99
C SER A 74 3.27 -5.62 -8.84
N MET A 75 4.55 -5.94 -8.64
CA MET A 75 5.21 -7.03 -9.34
C MET A 75 5.70 -8.07 -8.34
N LEU A 76 5.51 -9.34 -8.66
CA LEU A 76 6.18 -10.45 -7.99
C LEU A 76 7.55 -10.65 -8.64
N VAL A 77 8.60 -10.58 -7.85
CA VAL A 77 9.97 -10.72 -8.34
C VAL A 77 10.71 -11.82 -7.58
N VAL A 78 11.69 -12.42 -8.22
CA VAL A 78 12.63 -13.37 -7.63
C VAL A 78 14.05 -12.89 -7.88
N GLY A 79 15.04 -13.41 -7.15
CA GLY A 79 16.45 -13.10 -7.40
C GLY A 79 16.85 -13.46 -8.84
N ALA A 80 17.80 -12.73 -9.41
CA ALA A 80 18.24 -12.92 -10.81
C ALA A 80 18.75 -14.34 -11.07
N ASP A 81 19.37 -14.98 -10.09
CA ASP A 81 19.91 -16.33 -10.16
C ASP A 81 18.88 -17.43 -9.85
N SER A 82 17.63 -17.05 -9.55
CA SER A 82 16.56 -18.00 -9.31
C SER A 82 16.30 -18.87 -10.56
N PRO A 83 16.02 -20.15 -10.43
CA PRO A 83 15.59 -20.99 -11.55
C PRO A 83 14.17 -20.67 -12.03
N ILE A 84 13.37 -19.95 -11.23
CA ILE A 84 11.99 -19.54 -11.57
C ILE A 84 12.04 -18.45 -12.63
N ARG A 85 11.35 -18.66 -13.76
CA ARG A 85 11.33 -17.72 -14.89
C ARG A 85 9.94 -17.19 -15.21
N ASP A 86 8.89 -17.82 -14.67
CA ASP A 86 7.51 -17.43 -14.90
C ASP A 86 6.63 -17.73 -13.67
N PHE A 87 5.38 -17.33 -13.76
CA PHE A 87 4.42 -17.48 -12.67
C PHE A 87 4.05 -18.94 -12.41
N ASP A 88 3.93 -19.75 -13.44
CA ASP A 88 3.56 -21.17 -13.30
C ASP A 88 4.64 -21.98 -12.59
N GLN A 89 5.91 -21.70 -12.89
CA GLN A 89 7.05 -22.29 -12.17
C GLN A 89 7.08 -21.86 -10.71
N PHE A 90 6.75 -20.59 -10.41
CA PHE A 90 6.62 -20.12 -9.02
C PHE A 90 5.52 -20.89 -8.29
N ILE A 91 4.32 -20.98 -8.86
CA ILE A 91 3.20 -21.72 -8.28
C ILE A 91 3.54 -23.20 -8.09
N GLY A 92 4.16 -23.81 -9.10
CA GLY A 92 4.60 -25.22 -9.05
C GLY A 92 5.56 -25.46 -7.88
N LYS A 93 6.56 -24.60 -7.72
CA LYS A 93 7.51 -24.68 -6.59
C LYS A 93 6.81 -24.49 -5.25
N ALA A 94 5.95 -23.50 -5.11
CA ALA A 94 5.27 -23.23 -3.86
C ALA A 94 4.33 -24.37 -3.44
N ARG A 95 3.72 -25.07 -4.39
CA ARG A 95 2.91 -26.27 -4.14
C ARG A 95 3.74 -27.51 -3.81
N ALA A 96 4.92 -27.64 -4.43
CA ALA A 96 5.80 -28.76 -4.17
C ALA A 96 6.51 -28.68 -2.81
N GLU A 97 6.67 -27.46 -2.28
CA GLU A 97 7.40 -27.20 -1.04
C GLU A 97 6.55 -26.39 -0.04
N PRO A 98 5.42 -26.96 0.47
CA PRO A 98 4.54 -26.24 1.40
C PRO A 98 5.28 -25.83 2.67
N GLY A 99 5.04 -24.59 3.12
CA GLY A 99 5.68 -24.02 4.31
C GLY A 99 7.18 -23.71 4.16
N ARG A 100 7.76 -23.83 2.96
CA ARG A 100 9.20 -23.58 2.74
C ARG A 100 9.47 -22.33 1.91
N VAL A 101 8.56 -21.95 1.04
CA VAL A 101 8.71 -20.75 0.23
C VAL A 101 8.43 -19.53 1.09
N THR A 102 9.41 -18.65 1.21
CA THR A 102 9.28 -17.38 1.90
C THR A 102 9.02 -16.25 0.91
N TRP A 103 8.27 -15.26 1.31
CA TRP A 103 8.07 -14.04 0.54
C TRP A 103 8.15 -12.80 1.44
N ALA A 104 8.72 -11.74 0.90
CA ALA A 104 8.86 -10.46 1.58
C ALA A 104 7.95 -9.42 0.97
N ASN A 105 7.58 -8.42 1.77
CA ASN A 105 6.77 -7.31 1.32
C ASN A 105 7.39 -5.98 1.76
N ALA A 106 7.29 -4.95 0.92
CA ALA A 106 7.85 -3.64 1.20
C ALA A 106 6.86 -2.70 1.92
N ASN A 107 5.56 -3.02 1.88
CA ASN A 107 4.50 -2.20 2.50
C ASN A 107 3.19 -3.00 2.62
N THR A 108 2.21 -2.41 3.28
CA THR A 108 0.90 -3.05 3.51
C THR A 108 0.14 -3.42 2.25
N ALA A 109 0.32 -2.70 1.14
CA ALA A 109 -0.30 -3.07 -0.14
C ALA A 109 0.28 -4.37 -0.69
N HIS A 110 1.60 -4.51 -0.64
CA HIS A 110 2.28 -5.74 -1.05
C HIS A 110 1.94 -6.91 -0.12
N LEU A 111 1.87 -6.66 1.20
CA LEU A 111 1.40 -7.67 2.16
C LEU A 111 0.00 -8.18 1.79
N THR A 112 -0.94 -7.28 1.54
CA THR A 112 -2.31 -7.63 1.18
C THR A 112 -2.36 -8.41 -0.14
N ALA A 113 -1.60 -8.00 -1.15
CA ALA A 113 -1.52 -8.69 -2.43
C ALA A 113 -0.94 -10.11 -2.29
N GLY A 114 0.14 -10.27 -1.52
CA GLY A 114 0.74 -11.57 -1.24
C GLY A 114 -0.20 -12.50 -0.47
N MET A 115 -0.89 -11.98 0.55
CA MET A 115 -1.90 -12.75 1.29
C MET A 115 -3.07 -13.18 0.39
N ALA A 116 -3.53 -12.30 -0.51
CA ALA A 116 -4.57 -12.62 -1.47
C ALA A 116 -4.13 -13.73 -2.43
N LEU A 117 -2.91 -13.61 -2.97
CA LEU A 117 -2.31 -14.65 -3.82
C LEU A 117 -2.21 -15.99 -3.09
N THR A 118 -1.65 -16.00 -1.89
CA THR A 118 -1.52 -17.21 -1.06
C THR A 118 -2.86 -17.89 -0.84
N LYS A 119 -3.89 -17.10 -0.52
CA LYS A 119 -5.24 -17.59 -0.28
C LYS A 119 -5.92 -18.11 -1.56
N GLN A 120 -5.87 -17.34 -2.65
CA GLN A 120 -6.54 -17.70 -3.91
C GLN A 120 -5.89 -18.90 -4.59
N ALA A 121 -4.57 -19.00 -4.57
CA ALA A 121 -3.83 -20.12 -5.15
C ALA A 121 -3.69 -21.32 -4.19
N GLN A 122 -4.23 -21.20 -2.96
CA GLN A 122 -4.16 -22.24 -1.91
C GLN A 122 -2.70 -22.67 -1.64
N LEU A 123 -1.82 -21.70 -1.46
CA LEU A 123 -0.40 -21.93 -1.18
C LEU A 123 -0.11 -21.83 0.31
N ASP A 124 0.81 -22.66 0.78
CA ASP A 124 1.37 -22.56 2.13
C ASP A 124 2.76 -21.92 2.02
N MET A 125 2.82 -20.60 2.30
CA MET A 125 4.05 -19.82 2.20
C MET A 125 4.23 -18.95 3.44
N ILE A 126 5.47 -18.62 3.77
CA ILE A 126 5.83 -17.83 4.95
C ILE A 126 6.06 -16.36 4.53
N SER A 127 5.31 -15.45 5.15
CA SER A 127 5.59 -14.00 5.05
C SER A 127 6.71 -13.61 6.01
N VAL A 128 7.70 -12.88 5.52
CA VAL A 128 8.82 -12.31 6.29
C VAL A 128 8.87 -10.81 6.16
#